data_ff65a1a6c631ebe00b9cf880517078bc
#
_entry.id   ff65a1a6c631ebe00b9cf880517078bc
#
_cell.length_a   1.000
_cell.length_b   1.000
_cell.length_c   1.000
_cell.angle_alpha   90.00
_cell.angle_beta   90.00
_cell.angle_gamma   90.00
#
_symmetry.space_group_name_H-M   'P 1'
#
loop_
_entity.id
_entity.type
_entity.pdbx_description
1 polymer ?
#
loop_
_entity_poly.entity_id
_entity_poly.type
_entity_poly.pdbx_seq_one_letter_code
_entity_poly.pdbx_strand_id
1 'polypeptide(L)'
;MSSFGALAHIRHAISKRLGVKKIKIGHAGTLDPLATGVLVLCTGKKTKLIEQLQRHTKEYVATLQFGASTASFDREHTVDHTYPKQHITKDKVYDATRLFVGDILQVPPTYSA
;
A
#
# COMPACT_ATOMS: atom_id res chain seq x y z
N MET A 1 0.28 8.66 -8.39
CA MET A 1 1.48 8.10 -9.11
C MET A 1 1.79 6.75 -8.48
N SER A 2 2.03 5.71 -9.28
CA SER A 2 2.38 4.38 -8.75
C SER A 2 3.77 4.35 -8.13
N SER A 3 4.05 3.39 -7.25
CA SER A 3 5.38 3.15 -6.66
C SER A 3 6.44 2.93 -7.74
N PHE A 4 6.09 2.23 -8.82
CA PHE A 4 6.98 2.04 -9.96
C PHE A 4 7.26 3.36 -10.71
N GLY A 5 6.26 4.21 -10.87
CA GLY A 5 6.43 5.54 -11.49
C GLY A 5 7.37 6.43 -10.67
N ALA A 6 7.21 6.45 -9.35
CA ALA A 6 8.10 7.17 -8.45
C ALA A 6 9.54 6.65 -8.55
N LEU A 7 9.71 5.33 -8.56
CA LEU A 7 11.02 4.68 -8.72
C LEU A 7 11.68 5.06 -10.06
N ALA A 8 10.91 5.02 -11.14
CA ALA A 8 11.40 5.36 -12.48
C ALA A 8 11.88 6.82 -12.56
N HIS A 9 11.13 7.74 -11.95
CA HIS A 9 11.48 9.15 -11.88
C HIS A 9 12.79 9.38 -11.11
N ILE A 10 12.91 8.78 -9.93
CA ILE A 10 14.11 8.89 -9.09
C ILE A 10 15.32 8.24 -9.79
N ARG A 11 15.13 7.08 -10.42
CA ARG A 11 16.19 6.43 -11.19
C ARG A 11 16.72 7.34 -12.29
N HIS A 12 15.83 8.00 -13.02
CA HIS A 12 16.23 8.95 -14.08
C HIS A 12 17.04 10.11 -13.50
N ALA A 13 16.56 10.72 -12.42
CA ALA A 13 17.23 11.85 -11.78
C ALA A 13 18.64 11.48 -11.28
N ILE A 14 18.79 10.33 -10.61
CA ILE A 14 20.09 9.85 -10.11
C ILE A 14 21.03 9.52 -11.29
N SER A 15 20.53 8.80 -12.30
CA SER A 15 21.36 8.44 -13.47
C SER A 15 21.87 9.67 -14.19
N LYS A 16 21.04 10.68 -14.38
CA LYS A 16 21.40 11.97 -14.99
C LYS A 16 22.50 12.68 -14.16
N ARG A 17 22.32 12.74 -12.84
CA ARG A 17 23.27 13.42 -11.95
C ARG A 17 24.63 12.73 -11.90
N LEU A 18 24.66 11.41 -11.98
CA LEU A 18 25.90 10.61 -11.94
C LEU A 18 26.53 10.40 -13.32
N GLY A 19 25.88 10.83 -14.40
CA GLY A 19 26.36 10.64 -15.76
C GLY A 19 26.41 9.18 -16.24
N VAL A 20 25.55 8.29 -15.63
CA VAL A 20 25.50 6.86 -15.96
C VAL A 20 24.23 6.54 -16.74
N LYS A 21 24.32 5.60 -17.71
CA LYS A 21 23.17 5.24 -18.54
C LYS A 21 22.01 4.63 -17.73
N LYS A 22 22.32 3.81 -16.73
CA LYS A 22 21.30 3.12 -15.92
C LYS A 22 21.86 2.74 -14.58
N ILE A 23 21.12 3.06 -13.52
CA ILE A 23 21.39 2.59 -12.17
C ILE A 23 20.38 1.49 -11.79
N LYS A 24 20.84 0.43 -11.14
CA LYS A 24 19.98 -0.56 -10.55
C LYS A 24 19.26 0.06 -9.34
N ILE A 25 17.93 0.01 -9.33
CA ILE A 25 17.09 0.52 -8.24
C ILE A 25 15.87 -0.38 -8.08
N GLY A 26 15.41 -0.55 -6.85
CA GLY A 26 14.20 -1.26 -6.50
C GLY A 26 13.59 -0.69 -5.24
N HIS A 27 12.33 -1.01 -4.94
CA HIS A 27 11.64 -0.59 -3.73
C HIS A 27 11.36 -1.78 -2.80
N ALA A 28 11.34 -1.51 -1.49
CA ALA A 28 11.10 -2.50 -0.44
C ALA A 28 9.65 -2.44 0.09
N GLY A 29 8.70 -2.50 -0.82
CA GLY A 29 7.26 -2.45 -0.53
C GLY A 29 6.56 -1.53 -1.52
N THR A 30 5.29 -1.82 -1.79
CA THR A 30 4.44 -1.01 -2.66
C THR A 30 3.59 -0.08 -1.81
N LEU A 31 3.42 1.16 -2.23
CA LEU A 31 2.36 2.05 -1.79
C LEU A 31 1.25 2.03 -2.83
N ASP A 32 0.02 1.90 -2.38
CA ASP A 32 -1.15 2.04 -3.24
C ASP A 32 -1.21 3.44 -3.86
N PRO A 33 -1.78 3.60 -5.06
CA PRO A 33 -1.78 4.89 -5.76
C PRO A 33 -2.41 6.04 -4.98
N LEU A 34 -3.40 5.76 -4.13
CA LEU A 34 -4.09 6.74 -3.27
C LEU A 34 -3.43 6.91 -1.90
N ALA A 35 -2.48 6.05 -1.54
CA ALA A 35 -1.79 6.14 -0.25
C ALA A 35 -0.70 7.22 -0.26
N THR A 36 -0.46 7.80 0.91
CA THR A 36 0.71 8.62 1.20
C THR A 36 1.58 7.90 2.21
N GLY A 37 2.89 8.12 2.18
CA GLY A 37 3.78 7.46 3.12
C GLY A 37 5.22 7.38 2.65
N VAL A 38 5.99 6.53 3.29
CA VAL A 38 7.41 6.31 3.01
C VAL A 38 7.57 5.14 2.05
N LEU A 39 8.20 5.40 0.90
CA LEU A 39 8.63 4.38 -0.04
C LEU A 39 10.14 4.19 0.08
N VAL A 40 10.56 3.05 0.61
CA VAL A 40 11.98 2.72 0.77
C VAL A 40 12.56 2.25 -0.55
N LEU A 41 13.59 2.94 -1.04
CA LEU A 41 14.28 2.61 -2.28
C LEU A 41 15.70 2.14 -1.98
N CYS A 42 16.14 1.12 -2.70
CA CYS A 42 17.51 0.60 -2.65
C CYS A 42 18.17 0.78 -4.01
N THR A 43 19.43 1.23 -4.01
CA THR A 43 20.20 1.44 -5.24
C THR A 43 21.46 0.56 -5.31
N GLY A 44 21.89 0.25 -6.52
CA GLY A 44 23.13 -0.49 -6.78
C GLY A 44 23.18 -1.83 -6.05
N LYS A 45 24.28 -2.08 -5.35
CA LYS A 45 24.51 -3.33 -4.59
C LYS A 45 23.50 -3.52 -3.44
N LYS A 46 22.93 -2.43 -2.90
CA LYS A 46 21.96 -2.47 -1.80
C LYS A 46 20.58 -3.00 -2.22
N THR A 47 20.30 -3.16 -3.50
CA THR A 47 19.08 -3.84 -3.96
C THR A 47 18.96 -5.28 -3.45
N LYS A 48 20.07 -5.90 -3.04
CA LYS A 48 20.07 -7.23 -2.39
C LYS A 48 19.42 -7.23 -1.01
N LEU A 49 19.28 -6.07 -0.36
CA LEU A 49 18.65 -5.93 0.96
C LEU A 49 17.14 -5.77 0.90
N ILE A 50 16.55 -5.65 -0.30
CA ILE A 50 15.11 -5.37 -0.47
C ILE A 50 14.27 -6.43 0.24
N GLU A 51 14.56 -7.69 0.06
CA GLU A 51 13.82 -8.79 0.69
C GLU A 51 13.87 -8.71 2.22
N GLN A 52 15.02 -8.41 2.79
CA GLN A 52 15.18 -8.22 4.24
C GLN A 52 14.37 -7.02 4.73
N LEU A 53 14.40 -5.90 4.02
CA LEU A 53 13.64 -4.68 4.37
C LEU A 53 12.13 -4.89 4.25
N GLN A 54 11.68 -5.72 3.32
CA GLN A 54 10.26 -6.07 3.20
C GLN A 54 9.70 -6.82 4.40
N ARG A 55 10.55 -7.52 5.15
CA ARG A 55 10.16 -8.28 6.36
C ARG A 55 10.04 -7.40 7.61
N HIS A 56 10.46 -6.14 7.55
CA HIS A 56 10.32 -5.23 8.69
C HIS A 56 8.84 -4.94 8.98
N THR A 57 8.56 -4.68 10.25
CA THR A 57 7.23 -4.22 10.71
C THR A 57 6.81 -2.97 9.94
N LYS A 58 5.56 -2.95 9.54
CA LYS A 58 4.92 -1.82 8.85
C LYS A 58 3.76 -1.31 9.69
N GLU A 59 3.59 -0.01 9.70
CA GLU A 59 2.47 0.67 10.35
C GLU A 59 1.63 1.39 9.30
N TYR A 60 0.32 1.24 9.41
CA TYR A 60 -0.64 1.85 8.51
C TYR A 60 -1.70 2.62 9.30
N VAL A 61 -2.02 3.81 8.83
CA VAL A 61 -3.18 4.57 9.27
C VAL A 61 -4.22 4.52 8.15
N ALA A 62 -5.30 3.79 8.38
CA ALA A 62 -6.36 3.59 7.40
C ALA A 62 -7.64 4.30 7.83
N THR A 63 -8.27 5.01 6.90
CA THR A 63 -9.60 5.59 7.08
C THR A 63 -10.61 4.73 6.33
N LEU A 64 -11.58 4.17 7.06
CA LEU A 64 -12.64 3.35 6.50
C LEU A 64 -13.94 4.15 6.46
N GLN A 65 -14.65 4.08 5.33
CA GLN A 65 -15.98 4.64 5.18
C GLN A 65 -17.00 3.50 5.21
N PHE A 66 -17.88 3.51 6.21
CA PHE A 66 -18.94 2.52 6.30
C PHE A 66 -20.12 2.84 5.39
N GLY A 67 -20.88 1.82 5.04
CA GLY A 67 -22.12 1.92 4.26
C GLY A 67 -21.94 1.82 2.75
N ALA A 68 -20.74 1.53 2.26
CA ALA A 68 -20.48 1.35 0.84
C ALA A 68 -19.34 0.33 0.63
N SER A 69 -19.37 -0.33 -0.52
CA SER A 69 -18.24 -1.15 -1.00
C SER A 69 -17.86 -0.78 -2.43
N THR A 70 -16.68 -1.20 -2.82
CA THR A 70 -16.14 -1.11 -4.18
C THR A 70 -15.52 -2.46 -4.56
N ALA A 71 -15.32 -2.70 -5.84
CA ALA A 71 -14.74 -3.96 -6.32
C ALA A 71 -13.31 -4.24 -5.80
N SER A 72 -12.55 -3.20 -5.47
CA SER A 72 -11.18 -3.28 -4.91
C SER A 72 -11.11 -3.11 -3.39
N PHE A 73 -12.26 -2.84 -2.72
CA PHE A 73 -12.37 -2.46 -1.31
C PHE A 73 -11.64 -1.16 -0.93
N ASP A 74 -11.31 -0.34 -1.91
CA ASP A 74 -10.69 0.98 -1.74
C ASP A 74 -11.43 2.04 -2.58
N ARG A 75 -10.87 3.22 -2.69
CA ARG A 75 -11.44 4.35 -3.43
C ARG A 75 -10.92 4.47 -4.87
N GLU A 76 -10.22 3.49 -5.38
CA GLU A 76 -9.78 3.47 -6.79
C GLU A 76 -10.94 3.19 -7.74
N HIS A 77 -11.95 2.46 -7.28
CA HIS A 77 -13.16 2.15 -8.03
C HIS A 77 -14.39 2.89 -7.49
N THR A 78 -15.39 3.01 -8.34
CA THR A 78 -16.69 3.57 -7.95
C THR A 78 -17.43 2.63 -7.02
N VAL A 79 -18.30 3.20 -6.17
CA VAL A 79 -19.17 2.42 -5.28
C VAL A 79 -20.08 1.50 -6.11
N ASP A 80 -20.04 0.21 -5.80
CA ASP A 80 -20.85 -0.83 -6.44
C ASP A 80 -22.06 -1.23 -5.58
N HIS A 81 -21.94 -1.21 -4.25
CA HIS A 81 -23.02 -1.53 -3.33
C HIS A 81 -23.07 -0.54 -2.16
N THR A 82 -24.29 -0.32 -1.67
CA THR A 82 -24.54 0.50 -0.48
C THR A 82 -25.27 -0.34 0.58
N TYR A 83 -24.97 -0.07 1.85
CA TYR A 83 -25.47 -0.82 3.00
C TYR A 83 -25.99 0.13 4.08
N PRO A 84 -27.01 -0.30 4.87
CA PRO A 84 -27.42 0.45 6.06
C PRO A 84 -26.26 0.57 7.05
N LYS A 85 -26.14 1.74 7.68
CA LYS A 85 -25.05 2.04 8.65
C LYS A 85 -25.56 2.50 10.03
N GLN A 86 -26.87 2.65 10.19
CA GLN A 86 -27.47 3.18 11.42
C GLN A 86 -27.24 2.30 12.66
N HIS A 87 -26.99 1.01 12.44
CA HIS A 87 -26.72 0.04 13.50
C HIS A 87 -25.23 0.00 13.92
N ILE A 88 -24.35 0.75 13.22
CA ILE A 88 -22.92 0.76 13.49
C ILE A 88 -22.65 1.73 14.65
N THR A 89 -22.10 1.19 15.73
CA THR A 89 -21.69 1.94 16.91
C THR A 89 -20.17 1.86 17.10
N LYS A 90 -19.63 2.78 17.89
CA LYS A 90 -18.21 2.79 18.22
C LYS A 90 -17.78 1.46 18.87
N ASP A 91 -18.58 0.93 19.78
CA ASP A 91 -18.28 -0.33 20.47
C ASP A 91 -18.24 -1.51 19.51
N LYS A 92 -19.18 -1.59 18.56
CA LYS A 92 -19.17 -2.63 17.52
C LYS A 92 -17.93 -2.56 16.65
N VAL A 93 -17.47 -1.35 16.31
CA VAL A 93 -16.23 -1.16 15.54
C VAL A 93 -15.03 -1.66 16.34
N TYR A 94 -14.91 -1.29 17.63
CA TYR A 94 -13.84 -1.79 18.49
C TYR A 94 -13.86 -3.31 18.65
N ASP A 95 -15.02 -3.90 18.81
CA ASP A 95 -15.15 -5.35 18.93
C ASP A 95 -14.73 -6.04 17.63
N ALA A 96 -15.12 -5.49 16.48
CA ALA A 96 -14.72 -6.02 15.18
C ALA A 96 -13.20 -5.95 14.97
N THR A 97 -12.51 -4.87 15.42
CA THR A 97 -11.05 -4.76 15.26
C THR A 97 -10.27 -5.85 15.98
N ARG A 98 -10.82 -6.41 17.04
CA ARG A 98 -10.19 -7.53 17.78
C ARG A 98 -10.04 -8.80 16.92
N LEU A 99 -10.91 -8.97 15.91
CA LEU A 99 -10.83 -10.10 14.97
C LEU A 99 -9.64 -10.01 14.02
N PHE A 100 -9.00 -8.87 13.95
CA PHE A 100 -7.83 -8.60 13.08
C PHE A 100 -6.50 -8.58 13.82
N VAL A 101 -6.49 -9.07 15.07
CA VAL A 101 -5.28 -9.17 15.89
C VAL A 101 -4.71 -10.58 15.79
N GLY A 102 -3.39 -10.68 15.57
CA GLY A 102 -2.69 -11.96 15.41
C GLY A 102 -2.73 -12.47 13.96
N ASP A 103 -2.51 -13.76 13.81
CA ASP A 103 -2.53 -14.41 12.50
C ASP A 103 -3.97 -14.60 12.02
N ILE A 104 -4.28 -14.02 10.88
CA ILE A 104 -5.61 -14.07 10.27
C ILE A 104 -5.53 -14.63 8.85
N LEU A 105 -6.59 -15.32 8.43
CA LEU A 105 -6.77 -15.69 7.04
C LEU A 105 -7.48 -14.54 6.30
N GLN A 106 -6.92 -14.12 5.19
CA GLN A 106 -7.47 -13.05 4.37
C GLN A 106 -7.81 -13.57 2.98
N VAL A 107 -9.02 -13.24 2.52
CA VAL A 107 -9.42 -13.39 1.13
C VAL A 107 -9.19 -12.05 0.43
N PRO A 108 -8.20 -11.94 -0.46
CA PRO A 108 -7.95 -10.69 -1.17
C PRO A 108 -9.11 -10.36 -2.12
N PRO A 109 -9.32 -9.08 -2.45
CA PRO A 109 -10.30 -8.69 -3.46
C PRO A 109 -9.90 -9.25 -4.83
N THR A 110 -10.90 -9.50 -5.68
CA THR A 110 -10.68 -10.02 -7.06
C THR A 110 -9.91 -9.00 -7.91
N TYR A 111 -10.13 -7.71 -7.63
CA TYR A 111 -9.44 -6.60 -8.27
C TYR A 111 -8.62 -5.86 -7.21
N SER A 112 -7.31 -6.09 -7.19
CA SER A 112 -6.35 -5.31 -6.41
C SER A 112 -5.30 -4.72 -7.34
N ALA A 113 -4.82 -3.52 -7.01
CA ALA A 113 -3.75 -2.87 -7.75
C ALA A 113 -2.41 -3.61 -7.64
#